data_82766d97841925613d992b131ef141f5
#
_entry.id   82766d97841925613d992b131ef141f5
#
_cell.length_a   1.000
_cell.length_b   1.000
_cell.length_c   1.000
_cell.angle_alpha   90.00
_cell.angle_beta   90.00
_cell.angle_gamma   90.00
#
_symmetry.space_group_name_H-M   'P 1'
#
loop_
_entity.id
_entity.type
_entity.pdbx_description
1 polymer ?
#
loop_
_entity_poly.entity_id
_entity_poly.type
_entity_poly.pdbx_seq_one_letter_code
_entity_poly.pdbx_strand_id
1 'polypeptide(L)'
;MLNKEGFNAWADGYDRSTARSAAGKVTFIQSLLPLLREGGVIYIGNVAFATRAELEACRAQSGTRWDKDEIYFVYDELKKAFPAMTFDRLSPCSGILSLRK
;
A
#
# COMPACT_ATOMS: atom_id res chain seq x y z
N MET A 1 10.03 4.57 10.98
CA MET A 1 9.62 3.59 9.96
C MET A 1 9.44 2.23 10.59
N LEU A 2 8.37 1.58 10.28
CA LEU A 2 8.20 0.19 10.62
C LEU A 2 9.18 -0.62 9.75
N ASN A 3 10.06 -1.39 10.38
CA ASN A 3 11.04 -2.13 9.61
C ASN A 3 10.40 -3.34 8.91
N LYS A 4 11.13 -3.93 7.97
CA LYS A 4 10.61 -5.03 7.18
C LYS A 4 10.19 -6.24 8.03
N GLU A 5 10.96 -6.57 9.04
CA GLU A 5 10.64 -7.70 9.90
C GLU A 5 9.38 -7.45 10.71
N GLY A 6 9.26 -6.27 11.28
CA GLY A 6 8.06 -5.90 12.03
C GLY A 6 6.82 -5.92 11.14
N PHE A 7 6.94 -5.40 9.93
CA PHE A 7 5.85 -5.40 8.97
C PHE A 7 5.47 -6.82 8.56
N ASN A 8 6.46 -7.66 8.23
CA ASN A 8 6.21 -9.04 7.81
C ASN A 8 5.59 -9.86 8.93
N ALA A 9 6.08 -9.73 10.15
CA ALA A 9 5.52 -10.45 11.29
C ALA A 9 4.05 -10.09 11.51
N TRP A 10 3.71 -8.82 11.33
CA TRP A 10 2.34 -8.36 11.46
C TRP A 10 1.47 -8.88 10.30
N ALA A 11 1.99 -8.83 9.09
CA ALA A 11 1.26 -9.29 7.90
C ALA A 11 0.97 -10.78 7.93
N ASP A 12 1.86 -11.59 8.50
CA ASP A 12 1.66 -13.03 8.61
C ASP A 12 0.43 -13.40 9.44
N GLY A 13 0.09 -12.57 10.42
CA GLY A 13 -1.08 -12.80 11.27
C GLY A 13 -2.36 -12.13 10.77
N TYR A 14 -2.30 -11.44 9.64
CA TYR A 14 -3.44 -10.66 9.12
C TYR A 14 -4.13 -11.40 7.98
N ASP A 15 -5.45 -11.28 7.91
CA ASP A 15 -6.22 -11.86 6.82
C ASP A 15 -6.02 -11.05 5.54
N ARG A 16 -5.27 -11.62 4.61
CA ARG A 16 -4.95 -10.98 3.33
C ARG A 16 -6.18 -10.70 2.48
N SER A 17 -7.22 -11.54 2.61
CA SER A 17 -8.44 -11.32 1.83
C SER A 17 -9.15 -10.04 2.26
N THR A 18 -9.09 -9.70 3.54
CA THR A 18 -9.63 -8.44 4.05
C THR A 18 -8.89 -7.24 3.47
N ALA A 19 -7.56 -7.33 3.36
CA ALA A 19 -6.75 -6.24 2.86
C ALA A 19 -6.87 -6.03 1.34
N ARG A 20 -7.52 -6.93 0.61
CA ARG A 20 -7.71 -6.79 -0.84
C ARG A 20 -8.80 -5.78 -1.20
N SER A 21 -9.78 -5.58 -0.35
CA SER A 21 -10.82 -4.57 -0.58
C SER A 21 -10.31 -3.17 -0.23
N ALA A 22 -10.97 -2.14 -0.74
CA ALA A 22 -10.61 -0.76 -0.41
C ALA A 22 -10.77 -0.49 1.09
N ALA A 23 -11.88 -0.95 1.68
CA ALA A 23 -12.12 -0.79 3.11
C ALA A 23 -11.10 -1.58 3.93
N GLY A 24 -10.72 -2.78 3.47
CA GLY A 24 -9.73 -3.60 4.15
C GLY A 24 -8.34 -2.97 4.15
N LYS A 25 -7.97 -2.29 3.06
CA LYS A 25 -6.69 -1.58 2.98
C LYS A 25 -6.65 -0.42 3.96
N VAL A 26 -7.75 0.31 4.10
CA VAL A 26 -7.85 1.38 5.10
C VAL A 26 -7.69 0.81 6.51
N THR A 27 -8.41 -0.27 6.82
CA THR A 27 -8.30 -0.94 8.11
C THR A 27 -6.88 -1.42 8.38
N PHE A 28 -6.23 -1.99 7.38
CA PHE A 28 -4.85 -2.46 7.49
C PHE A 28 -3.90 -1.31 7.88
N ILE A 29 -3.97 -0.20 7.16
CA ILE A 29 -3.12 0.95 7.43
C ILE A 29 -3.43 1.56 8.80
N GLN A 30 -4.70 1.66 9.18
CA GLN A 30 -5.11 2.15 10.50
C GLN A 30 -4.54 1.27 11.62
N SER A 31 -4.43 -0.03 11.39
CA SER A 31 -3.85 -0.96 12.36
C SER A 31 -2.35 -0.73 12.57
N LEU A 32 -1.66 -0.20 11.58
CA LEU A 32 -0.22 0.06 11.67
C LEU A 32 0.10 1.34 12.42
N LEU A 33 -0.77 2.35 12.34
CA LEU A 33 -0.49 3.66 12.93
C LEU A 33 -0.18 3.62 14.42
N PRO A 34 -0.91 2.87 15.27
CA PRO A 34 -0.60 2.80 16.69
C PRO A 34 0.75 2.16 17.00
N LEU A 35 1.32 1.41 16.05
CA LEU A 35 2.62 0.77 16.23
C LEU A 35 3.78 1.72 15.99
N LEU A 36 3.51 2.90 15.44
CA LEU A 36 4.52 3.89 15.12
C LEU A 36 4.76 4.81 16.31
N ARG A 37 6.01 5.27 16.43
CA ARG A 37 6.35 6.36 17.34
C ARG A 37 5.81 7.66 16.76
N GLU A 38 5.70 8.67 17.61
CA GLU A 38 5.44 10.04 17.18
C GLU A 38 6.45 10.43 16.10
N GLY A 39 5.96 10.94 14.98
CA GLY A 39 6.80 11.28 13.85
C GLY A 39 7.22 10.11 12.98
N GLY A 40 6.80 8.88 13.32
CA GLY A 40 7.08 7.71 12.49
C GLY A 40 6.34 7.75 11.15
N VAL A 41 6.82 6.98 10.18
CA VAL A 41 6.28 6.98 8.81
C VAL A 41 6.03 5.55 8.37
N ILE A 42 4.87 5.32 7.75
CA ILE A 42 4.56 4.08 7.04
C ILE A 42 4.97 4.27 5.59
N TYR A 43 5.76 3.33 5.06
CA TYR A 43 6.10 3.30 3.64
C TYR A 43 5.53 2.04 3.02
N ILE A 44 4.83 2.18 1.89
CA ILE A 44 4.33 1.06 1.09
C ILE A 44 4.94 1.22 -0.30
N GLY A 45 5.90 0.34 -0.61
CA GLY A 45 6.67 0.46 -1.84
C GLY A 45 6.43 -0.68 -2.81
N ASN A 46 6.65 -0.42 -4.09
CA ASN A 46 6.63 -1.35 -5.22
C ASN A 46 5.24 -1.87 -5.61
N VAL A 47 4.26 -1.83 -4.73
CA VAL A 47 2.88 -2.28 -4.99
C VAL A 47 1.91 -1.12 -4.98
N ALA A 48 2.42 0.10 -5.16
CA ALA A 48 1.63 1.32 -5.06
C ALA A 48 1.53 2.01 -6.41
N PHE A 49 0.33 2.49 -6.73
CA PHE A 49 0.02 3.21 -7.96
C PHE A 49 -0.71 4.50 -7.63
N ALA A 50 -0.52 5.52 -8.47
CA ALA A 50 -1.18 6.80 -8.25
C ALA A 50 -2.69 6.70 -8.47
N THR A 51 -3.11 5.97 -9.49
CA THR A 51 -4.52 5.82 -9.86
C THR A 51 -4.85 4.38 -10.22
N ARG A 52 -6.13 4.05 -10.19
CA ARG A 52 -6.61 2.74 -10.63
C ARG A 52 -6.30 2.50 -12.10
N ALA A 53 -6.38 3.52 -12.93
CA ALA A 53 -6.08 3.42 -14.35
C ALA A 53 -4.62 3.02 -14.58
N GLU A 54 -3.69 3.57 -13.82
CA GLU A 54 -2.28 3.19 -13.93
C GLU A 54 -2.05 1.75 -13.52
N LEU A 55 -2.70 1.31 -12.45
CA LEU A 55 -2.61 -0.08 -12.00
C LEU A 55 -3.06 -1.02 -13.10
N GLU A 56 -4.22 -0.75 -13.70
CA GLU A 56 -4.78 -1.60 -14.75
C GLU A 56 -3.90 -1.59 -16.01
N ALA A 57 -3.31 -0.45 -16.36
CA ALA A 57 -2.40 -0.36 -17.50
C ALA A 57 -1.15 -1.22 -17.27
N CYS A 58 -0.58 -1.17 -16.08
CA CYS A 58 0.60 -1.99 -15.74
C CYS A 58 0.24 -3.48 -15.70
N ARG A 59 -0.94 -3.81 -15.21
CA ARG A 59 -1.43 -5.19 -15.20
C ARG A 59 -1.53 -5.73 -16.63
N ALA A 60 -2.09 -4.94 -17.53
CA ALA A 60 -2.23 -5.34 -18.93
C ALA A 60 -0.87 -5.55 -19.60
N GLN A 61 0.10 -4.66 -19.32
CA GLN A 61 1.44 -4.79 -19.86
C GLN A 61 2.19 -6.00 -19.31
N SER A 62 1.96 -6.35 -18.05
CA SER A 62 2.67 -7.46 -17.41
C SER A 62 2.17 -8.82 -17.86
N GLY A 63 0.90 -8.91 -18.27
CA GLY A 63 0.32 -10.18 -18.73
C GLY A 63 0.46 -11.26 -17.67
N THR A 64 1.09 -12.39 -18.04
CA THR A 64 1.26 -13.53 -17.14
C THR A 64 2.25 -13.28 -16.00
N ARG A 65 3.06 -12.23 -16.10
CA ARG A 65 4.01 -11.89 -15.03
C ARG A 65 3.35 -11.12 -13.89
N TRP A 66 2.11 -10.70 -14.05
CA TRP A 66 1.38 -10.00 -12.99
C TRP A 66 1.10 -10.95 -11.84
N ASP A 67 1.48 -10.55 -10.62
CA ASP A 67 1.25 -11.35 -9.42
C ASP A 67 -0.18 -11.13 -8.92
N LYS A 68 -1.04 -12.11 -9.13
CA LYS A 68 -2.46 -12.05 -8.72
C LYS A 68 -2.63 -12.15 -7.22
N ASP A 69 -1.64 -12.68 -6.51
CA ASP A 69 -1.72 -12.88 -5.07
C ASP A 69 -1.21 -11.68 -4.27
N GLU A 70 -0.57 -10.72 -4.97
CA GLU A 70 -0.07 -9.53 -4.30
C GLU A 70 -1.21 -8.56 -4.00
N ILE A 71 -1.05 -7.80 -2.93
CA ILE A 71 -2.00 -6.74 -2.55
C ILE A 71 -1.46 -5.42 -3.10
N TYR A 72 -2.25 -4.77 -3.94
CA TYR A 72 -1.86 -3.52 -4.58
C TYR A 72 -2.63 -2.36 -3.97
N PHE A 73 -1.98 -1.21 -3.88
CA PHE A 73 -2.52 0.00 -3.25
C PHE A 73 -2.63 1.11 -4.28
N VAL A 74 -3.72 1.86 -4.21
CA VAL A 74 -3.99 2.97 -5.12
C VAL A 74 -4.11 4.27 -4.32
N TYR A 75 -3.22 5.21 -4.61
CA TYR A 75 -3.06 6.43 -3.85
C TYR A 75 -4.35 7.28 -3.81
N ASP A 76 -4.96 7.55 -4.98
CA ASP A 76 -6.12 8.44 -5.01
C ASP A 76 -7.34 7.84 -4.30
N GLU A 77 -7.40 6.51 -4.15
CA GLU A 77 -8.44 5.84 -3.38
C GLU A 77 -8.18 5.95 -1.87
N LEU A 78 -6.92 5.79 -1.47
CA LEU A 78 -6.54 5.82 -0.05
C LEU A 78 -6.44 7.23 0.50
N LYS A 79 -6.13 8.20 -0.33
CA LYS A 79 -6.02 9.59 0.08
C LYS A 79 -7.30 10.12 0.71
N LYS A 80 -8.44 9.59 0.30
CA LYS A 80 -9.74 10.00 0.86
C LYS A 80 -9.81 9.70 2.36
N ALA A 81 -9.25 8.57 2.79
CA ALA A 81 -9.22 8.19 4.20
C ALA A 81 -7.99 8.76 4.92
N PHE A 82 -6.92 9.05 4.20
CA PHE A 82 -5.65 9.52 4.75
C PHE A 82 -5.18 10.77 3.99
N PRO A 83 -5.76 11.96 4.26
CA PRO A 83 -5.41 13.16 3.50
C PRO A 83 -3.94 13.54 3.55
N ALA A 84 -3.23 13.10 4.59
CA ALA A 84 -1.79 13.39 4.75
C ALA A 84 -0.91 12.42 3.96
N MET A 85 -1.49 11.38 3.35
CA MET A 85 -0.73 10.42 2.57
C MET A 85 -0.13 11.08 1.33
N THR A 86 1.10 10.68 0.98
CA THR A 86 1.78 11.16 -0.21
C THR A 86 2.19 9.99 -1.09
N PHE A 87 2.45 10.28 -2.36
CA PHE A 87 2.86 9.27 -3.34
C PHE A 87 4.05 9.78 -4.14
N ASP A 88 5.09 8.95 -4.26
CA ASP A 88 6.25 9.23 -5.08
C ASP A 88 6.40 8.14 -6.13
N ARG A 89 6.37 8.55 -7.39
CA ARG A 89 6.54 7.63 -8.51
C ARG A 89 8.01 7.26 -8.67
N LEU A 90 8.29 5.98 -8.75
CA LEU A 90 9.64 5.45 -8.98
C LEU A 90 9.84 5.02 -10.44
N SER A 91 8.79 4.47 -11.05
CA SER A 91 8.80 4.03 -12.44
C SER A 91 7.36 4.03 -12.94
N PRO A 92 7.12 3.77 -14.25
CA PRO A 92 5.75 3.73 -14.75
C PRO A 92 4.83 2.74 -14.01
N CYS A 93 5.41 1.68 -13.45
CA CYS A 93 4.63 0.64 -12.77
C CYS A 93 4.98 0.48 -11.29
N SER A 94 5.65 1.45 -10.68
CA SER A 94 5.93 1.38 -9.25
C SER A 94 5.99 2.77 -8.61
N GLY A 95 5.72 2.81 -7.32
CA GLY A 95 5.78 4.02 -6.54
C GLY A 95 5.79 3.69 -5.06
N ILE A 96 5.91 4.73 -4.24
CA ILE A 96 5.92 4.61 -2.79
C ILE A 96 4.82 5.49 -2.21
N LEU A 97 3.95 4.89 -1.41
CA LEU A 97 3.02 5.62 -0.55
C LEU A 97 3.71 5.90 0.78
N SER A 98 3.52 7.08 1.31
CA SER A 98 4.07 7.46 2.61
C SER A 98 2.97 8.08 3.45
N LEU A 99 2.88 7.66 4.71
CA LEU A 99 1.93 8.22 5.66
C LEU A 99 2.64 8.46 6.99
N ARG A 100 2.74 9.71 7.38
CA ARG A 100 3.36 10.10 8.64
C ARG A 100 2.32 10.09 9.75
N LYS A 101 2.74 9.59 10.90
CA LYS A 101 1.92 9.63 12.11
C LYS A 101 1.84 11.04 12.69
#